data_4f7889dd3a5890aa967a714753d39ba1
#
_entry.id   4f7889dd3a5890aa967a714753d39ba1
#
_cell.length_a   1.000
_cell.length_b   1.000
_cell.length_c   1.000
_cell.angle_alpha   90.00
_cell.angle_beta   90.00
_cell.angle_gamma   90.00
#
_symmetry.space_group_name_H-M   'P 1'
#
loop_
_entity.id
_entity.type
_entity.pdbx_description
1 polymer ?
#
loop_
_entity_poly.entity_id
_entity_poly.type
_entity_poly.pdbx_seq_one_letter_code
_entity_poly.pdbx_strand_id
1 'polypeptide(L)'
;MGSATKPARKKFRVAVSGSTIDGREISGEHLKAAAKNYDPTVYGARVNVEHLISPFPNSDLCAMGDVTALSAEDITEGPLSGRTALYAEIEPTDRMKKLTDEGKKIYSSIELHPQFSLNGKPYIMGLAMTDTPASLGTERLKFA
;
A
#
# COMPACT_ATOMS: atom_id res chain seq x y z
N MET A 1 -1.54 13.79 32.06
CA MET A 1 -0.94 13.18 31.01
C MET A 1 -1.21 13.91 29.72
N GLY A 2 -0.23 14.18 29.05
CA GLY A 2 -0.42 14.73 27.75
C GLY A 2 -1.35 13.85 26.95
N SER A 3 -2.19 14.43 26.15
CA SER A 3 -2.97 13.67 25.19
C SER A 3 -2.02 12.86 24.34
N ALA A 4 -2.32 11.59 24.19
CA ALA A 4 -1.58 10.78 23.24
C ALA A 4 -1.71 11.43 21.86
N THR A 5 -0.60 11.76 21.23
CA THR A 5 -0.62 12.24 19.87
C THR A 5 -1.16 11.11 19.00
N LYS A 6 -2.22 11.36 18.26
CA LYS A 6 -2.72 10.38 17.31
C LYS A 6 -1.62 10.07 16.32
N PRO A 7 -1.37 8.77 16.00
CA PRO A 7 -0.43 8.43 14.94
C PRO A 7 -0.79 9.17 13.65
N ALA A 8 0.22 9.65 12.96
CA ALA A 8 0.02 10.25 11.65
C ALA A 8 -0.51 9.17 10.69
N ARG A 9 -1.69 9.38 10.12
CA ARG A 9 -2.27 8.51 9.10
C ARG A 9 -2.49 9.33 7.86
N LYS A 10 -2.21 8.75 6.71
CA LYS A 10 -2.42 9.45 5.46
C LYS A 10 -2.79 8.46 4.37
N LYS A 11 -3.63 8.91 3.45
CA LYS A 11 -4.15 8.10 2.35
C LYS A 11 -3.36 8.38 1.08
N PHE A 12 -2.93 7.30 0.41
CA PHE A 12 -2.18 7.38 -0.84
C PHE A 12 -2.77 6.43 -1.88
N ARG A 13 -2.68 6.83 -3.15
CA ARG A 13 -2.96 5.92 -4.25
C ARG A 13 -1.79 4.95 -4.40
N VAL A 14 -2.05 3.65 -4.22
CA VAL A 14 -1.00 2.63 -4.16
C VAL A 14 -1.02 1.66 -5.33
N ALA A 15 -2.07 1.66 -6.13
CA ALA A 15 -2.15 0.85 -7.35
C ALA A 15 -3.20 1.40 -8.29
N VAL A 16 -3.00 1.14 -9.58
CA VAL A 16 -3.96 1.46 -10.64
C VAL A 16 -4.10 0.23 -11.52
N SER A 17 -5.32 -0.12 -11.90
CA SER A 17 -5.58 -1.26 -12.79
C SER A 17 -4.98 -1.05 -14.17
N GLY A 18 -4.77 -2.15 -14.87
CA GLY A 18 -4.20 -2.16 -16.21
C GLY A 18 -2.77 -2.68 -16.22
N SER A 19 -2.08 -2.46 -17.32
CA SER A 19 -0.73 -2.98 -17.52
C SER A 19 0.29 -2.35 -16.58
N THR A 20 1.17 -3.18 -16.02
CA THR A 20 2.29 -2.75 -15.20
C THR A 20 3.53 -2.55 -16.07
N ILE A 21 4.58 -1.95 -15.50
CA ILE A 21 5.83 -1.71 -16.24
C ILE A 21 6.55 -3.00 -16.61
N ASP A 22 6.29 -4.11 -15.89
CA ASP A 22 6.90 -5.42 -16.15
C ASP A 22 6.00 -6.34 -16.99
N GLY A 23 4.95 -5.79 -17.62
CA GLY A 23 4.10 -6.53 -18.56
C GLY A 23 2.99 -7.35 -17.93
N ARG A 24 2.81 -7.28 -16.61
CA ARG A 24 1.66 -7.91 -15.94
C ARG A 24 0.43 -7.01 -16.07
N GLU A 25 -0.71 -7.53 -15.69
CA GLU A 25 -1.94 -6.76 -15.67
C GLU A 25 -2.62 -6.85 -14.31
N ILE A 26 -3.02 -5.69 -13.78
CA ILE A 26 -3.76 -5.60 -12.52
C ILE A 26 -5.24 -5.46 -12.85
N SER A 27 -6.06 -6.39 -12.36
CA SER A 27 -7.51 -6.36 -12.54
C SER A 27 -8.16 -5.29 -11.65
N GLY A 28 -8.96 -4.42 -12.27
CA GLY A 28 -9.76 -3.45 -11.53
C GLY A 28 -10.76 -4.12 -10.58
N GLU A 29 -11.35 -5.24 -11.01
CA GLU A 29 -12.25 -6.00 -10.15
C GLU A 29 -11.55 -6.58 -8.93
N HIS A 30 -10.29 -7.02 -9.08
CA HIS A 30 -9.49 -7.49 -7.96
C HIS A 30 -9.18 -6.35 -6.98
N LEU A 31 -8.89 -5.15 -7.47
CA LEU A 31 -8.65 -4.00 -6.60
C LEU A 31 -9.89 -3.61 -5.81
N LYS A 32 -11.05 -3.60 -6.46
CA LYS A 32 -12.33 -3.32 -5.80
C LYS A 32 -12.65 -4.37 -4.74
N ALA A 33 -12.48 -5.64 -5.08
CA ALA A 33 -12.72 -6.74 -4.15
C ALA A 33 -11.75 -6.69 -2.96
N ALA A 34 -10.47 -6.44 -3.22
CA ALA A 34 -9.47 -6.33 -2.16
C ALA A 34 -9.80 -5.19 -1.19
N ALA A 35 -10.22 -4.03 -1.72
CA ALA A 35 -10.63 -2.90 -0.89
C ALA A 35 -11.84 -3.25 -0.01
N LYS A 36 -12.82 -3.95 -0.59
CA LYS A 36 -14.03 -4.35 0.13
C LYS A 36 -13.76 -5.40 1.21
N ASN A 37 -12.83 -6.33 0.93
CA ASN A 37 -12.57 -7.47 1.82
C ASN A 37 -11.57 -7.16 2.93
N TYR A 38 -10.79 -6.09 2.78
CA TYR A 38 -9.71 -5.80 3.72
C TYR A 38 -10.24 -5.53 5.12
N ASP A 39 -9.71 -6.27 6.09
CA ASP A 39 -10.02 -6.10 7.50
C ASP A 39 -8.74 -6.33 8.31
N PRO A 40 -8.13 -5.26 8.84
CA PRO A 40 -6.87 -5.41 9.58
C PRO A 40 -7.00 -6.19 10.88
N THR A 41 -8.23 -6.40 11.39
CA THR A 41 -8.43 -7.28 12.54
C THR A 41 -8.37 -8.76 12.16
N VAL A 42 -8.56 -9.08 10.89
CA VAL A 42 -8.40 -10.44 10.34
C VAL A 42 -6.96 -10.67 9.92
N TYR A 43 -6.44 -9.79 9.08
CA TYR A 43 -5.03 -9.81 8.67
C TYR A 43 -4.61 -8.40 8.29
N GLY A 44 -3.74 -7.81 9.11
CA GLY A 44 -3.24 -6.47 8.89
C GLY A 44 -2.01 -6.47 7.98
N ALA A 45 -2.13 -5.82 6.83
CA ALA A 45 -1.01 -5.65 5.92
C ALA A 45 0.02 -4.71 6.53
N ARG A 46 1.28 -5.17 6.58
CA ARG A 46 2.40 -4.33 7.03
C ARG A 46 3.08 -3.68 5.84
N VAL A 47 3.67 -2.52 6.09
CA VAL A 47 4.51 -1.84 5.12
C VAL A 47 5.94 -2.35 5.27
N ASN A 48 6.56 -2.77 4.16
CA ASN A 48 7.93 -3.28 4.14
C ASN A 48 8.78 -2.50 3.15
N VAL A 49 10.03 -2.90 2.97
CA VAL A 49 10.95 -2.32 1.98
C VAL A 49 11.25 -3.35 0.92
N GLU A 50 10.93 -3.05 -0.33
CA GLU A 50 11.21 -3.90 -1.49
C GLU A 50 10.70 -5.34 -1.34
N HIS A 51 9.52 -5.51 -0.72
CA HIS A 51 8.90 -6.83 -0.46
C HIS A 51 9.71 -7.71 0.48
N LEU A 52 10.59 -7.12 1.28
CA LEU A 52 11.40 -7.81 2.26
C LEU A 52 11.02 -7.36 3.67
N ILE A 53 10.89 -8.30 4.58
CA ILE A 53 10.68 -8.00 5.98
C ILE A 53 11.52 -8.95 6.82
N SER A 54 12.38 -8.37 7.66
CA SER A 54 13.24 -9.16 8.54
C SER A 54 12.49 -9.65 9.76
N PRO A 55 12.75 -10.87 10.23
CA PRO A 55 12.22 -11.33 11.52
C PRO A 55 12.92 -10.67 12.71
N PHE A 56 14.04 -9.98 12.50
CA PHE A 56 14.81 -9.37 13.58
C PHE A 56 14.34 -7.93 13.85
N PRO A 57 13.96 -7.59 15.09
CA PRO A 57 13.32 -6.30 15.37
C PRO A 57 14.25 -5.10 15.19
N ASN A 58 15.56 -5.29 15.26
CA ASN A 58 16.55 -4.20 15.07
C ASN A 58 17.08 -4.10 13.63
N SER A 59 16.57 -4.90 12.73
CA SER A 59 16.97 -4.85 11.33
C SER A 59 16.48 -3.57 10.64
N ASP A 60 17.26 -3.07 9.69
CA ASP A 60 16.83 -1.99 8.80
C ASP A 60 15.62 -2.38 7.92
N LEU A 61 15.33 -3.66 7.82
CA LEU A 61 14.21 -4.21 7.05
C LEU A 61 13.02 -4.60 7.94
N CYS A 62 12.91 -4.03 9.12
CA CYS A 62 11.70 -4.18 9.94
C CYS A 62 10.50 -3.52 9.26
N ALA A 63 9.30 -3.87 9.69
CA ALA A 63 8.09 -3.23 9.19
C ALA A 63 8.14 -1.72 9.40
N MET A 64 7.69 -0.98 8.39
CA MET A 64 7.74 0.48 8.34
C MET A 64 6.42 1.15 8.70
N GLY A 65 5.36 0.38 8.80
CA GLY A 65 4.04 0.91 9.13
C GLY A 65 2.95 -0.12 8.90
N ASP A 66 1.71 0.34 9.00
CA ASP A 66 0.54 -0.49 8.84
C ASP A 66 -0.42 0.11 7.82
N VAL A 67 -1.09 -0.75 7.05
CA VAL A 67 -2.23 -0.36 6.23
C VAL A 67 -3.47 -0.47 7.11
N THR A 68 -4.08 0.66 7.44
CA THR A 68 -5.22 0.71 8.36
C THR A 68 -6.57 0.65 7.66
N ALA A 69 -6.63 1.04 6.38
CA ALA A 69 -7.85 0.98 5.58
C ALA A 69 -7.51 0.98 4.10
N LEU A 70 -8.39 0.40 3.31
CA LEU A 70 -8.32 0.42 1.85
C LEU A 70 -9.62 0.95 1.26
N SER A 71 -9.53 1.62 0.12
CA SER A 71 -10.67 2.02 -0.68
C SER A 71 -10.33 1.99 -2.16
N ALA A 72 -11.33 1.86 -3.02
CA ALA A 72 -11.12 1.85 -4.46
C ALA A 72 -12.06 2.85 -5.13
N GLU A 73 -11.58 3.52 -6.16
CA GLU A 73 -12.35 4.48 -6.94
C GLU A 73 -12.00 4.36 -8.42
N ASP A 74 -12.98 4.63 -9.29
CA ASP A 74 -12.69 4.74 -10.71
C ASP A 74 -12.08 6.11 -10.99
N ILE A 75 -11.05 6.12 -11.83
CA ILE A 75 -10.39 7.36 -12.27
C ILE A 75 -11.19 7.93 -13.44
N THR A 76 -11.63 9.16 -13.31
CA THR A 76 -12.51 9.80 -14.29
C THR A 76 -11.81 10.83 -15.18
N GLU A 77 -10.61 11.26 -14.80
CA GLU A 77 -9.88 12.31 -15.52
C GLU A 77 -8.41 11.96 -15.70
N GLY A 78 -7.79 12.56 -16.69
CA GLY A 78 -6.36 12.45 -16.95
C GLY A 78 -5.95 11.21 -17.73
N PRO A 79 -4.64 10.94 -17.83
CA PRO A 79 -4.12 9.85 -18.66
C PRO A 79 -4.54 8.46 -18.22
N LEU A 80 -4.92 8.27 -16.96
CA LEU A 80 -5.34 6.99 -16.42
C LEU A 80 -6.85 6.85 -16.30
N SER A 81 -7.60 7.76 -16.94
CA SER A 81 -9.07 7.74 -16.95
C SER A 81 -9.61 6.39 -17.44
N GLY A 82 -10.66 5.90 -16.79
CA GLY A 82 -11.26 4.59 -17.08
C GLY A 82 -10.66 3.43 -16.31
N ARG A 83 -9.58 3.67 -15.58
CA ARG A 83 -8.96 2.64 -14.73
C ARG A 83 -9.46 2.75 -13.30
N THR A 84 -9.26 1.70 -12.52
CA THR A 84 -9.60 1.67 -11.10
C THR A 84 -8.34 1.96 -10.28
N ALA A 85 -8.47 2.85 -9.30
CA ALA A 85 -7.39 3.17 -8.37
C ALA A 85 -7.67 2.54 -7.00
N LEU A 86 -6.62 2.02 -6.37
CA LEU A 86 -6.65 1.54 -4.99
C LEU A 86 -5.93 2.55 -4.11
N TYR A 87 -6.58 2.93 -3.02
CA TYR A 87 -6.02 3.84 -2.01
C TYR A 87 -5.80 3.09 -0.71
N ALA A 88 -4.69 3.36 -0.05
CA ALA A 88 -4.38 2.81 1.26
C ALA A 88 -4.17 3.94 2.26
N GLU A 89 -4.82 3.83 3.41
CA GLU A 89 -4.49 4.66 4.56
C GLU A 89 -3.33 3.99 5.28
N ILE A 90 -2.25 4.73 5.48
CA ILE A 90 -1.02 4.22 6.08
C ILE A 90 -0.74 4.94 7.39
N GLU A 91 -0.47 4.16 8.43
CA GLU A 91 0.04 4.65 9.69
C GLU A 91 1.54 4.36 9.73
N PRO A 92 2.40 5.38 9.57
CA PRO A 92 3.83 5.17 9.46
C PRO A 92 4.52 5.06 10.81
N THR A 93 5.65 4.35 10.85
CA THR A 93 6.63 4.49 11.93
C THR A 93 7.45 5.76 11.71
N ASP A 94 8.18 6.19 12.73
CA ASP A 94 9.11 7.32 12.60
C ASP A 94 10.17 7.04 11.54
N ARG A 95 10.60 5.79 11.41
CA ARG A 95 11.56 5.38 10.40
C ARG A 95 11.01 5.54 8.98
N MET A 96 9.77 5.15 8.76
CA MET A 96 9.13 5.34 7.46
C MET A 96 9.06 6.82 7.09
N LYS A 97 8.66 7.66 8.05
CA LYS A 97 8.62 9.11 7.84
C LYS A 97 10.00 9.66 7.48
N LYS A 98 11.03 9.23 8.18
CA LYS A 98 12.40 9.66 7.91
C LYS A 98 12.88 9.25 6.53
N LEU A 99 12.65 8.00 6.12
CA LEU A 99 13.06 7.52 4.80
C LEU A 99 12.38 8.32 3.68
N THR A 100 11.08 8.54 3.78
CA THR A 100 10.34 9.30 2.77
C THR A 100 10.74 10.77 2.74
N ASP A 101 11.01 11.37 3.89
CA ASP A 101 11.51 12.75 3.97
C ASP A 101 12.89 12.88 3.30
N GLU A 102 13.71 11.84 3.37
CA GLU A 102 15.02 11.80 2.72
C GLU A 102 14.92 11.47 1.21
N GLY A 103 13.72 11.28 0.69
CA GLY A 103 13.50 10.94 -0.71
C GLY A 103 13.84 9.50 -1.06
N LYS A 104 13.80 8.59 -0.09
CA LYS A 104 14.15 7.18 -0.27
C LYS A 104 12.90 6.32 -0.23
N LYS A 105 12.81 5.36 -1.17
CA LYS A 105 11.69 4.40 -1.21
C LYS A 105 10.33 5.10 -1.17
N ILE A 106 10.16 6.08 -2.05
CA ILE A 106 9.05 7.05 -1.98
C ILE A 106 7.78 6.63 -2.71
N TYR A 107 7.80 5.49 -3.37
CA TYR A 107 6.61 4.93 -4.02
C TYR A 107 6.21 3.63 -3.35
N SER A 108 5.08 3.07 -3.76
CA SER A 108 4.55 1.85 -3.16
C SER A 108 4.25 0.79 -4.21
N SER A 109 4.27 -0.46 -3.78
CA SER A 109 3.90 -1.61 -4.60
C SER A 109 3.11 -2.59 -3.75
N ILE A 110 1.89 -2.92 -4.19
CA ILE A 110 0.99 -3.80 -3.44
C ILE A 110 1.43 -5.26 -3.52
N GLU A 111 1.08 -6.01 -2.47
CA GLU A 111 1.22 -7.46 -2.42
C GLU A 111 -0.19 -8.04 -2.39
N LEU A 112 -0.70 -8.38 -3.57
CA LEU A 112 -2.06 -8.87 -3.75
C LEU A 112 -2.08 -10.39 -3.77
N HIS A 113 -2.89 -10.97 -2.88
CA HIS A 113 -3.18 -12.40 -2.92
C HIS A 113 -4.55 -12.58 -3.59
N PRO A 114 -4.64 -13.27 -4.74
CA PRO A 114 -5.90 -13.35 -5.48
C PRO A 114 -6.96 -14.22 -4.80
N GLN A 115 -6.55 -15.16 -3.95
CA GLN A 115 -7.45 -16.09 -3.27
C GLN A 115 -7.08 -16.23 -1.80
N PHE A 116 -7.53 -15.28 -0.98
CA PHE A 116 -7.23 -15.29 0.45
C PHE A 116 -7.92 -16.47 1.15
N SER A 117 -7.22 -17.09 2.10
CA SER A 117 -7.65 -18.31 2.76
C SER A 117 -9.01 -18.24 3.47
N LEU A 118 -9.39 -17.05 3.96
CA LEU A 118 -10.65 -16.88 4.69
C LEU A 118 -11.87 -17.10 3.79
N ASN A 119 -11.86 -16.56 2.56
CA ASN A 119 -13.05 -16.51 1.72
C ASN A 119 -12.77 -16.73 0.22
N GLY A 120 -11.52 -17.02 -0.17
CA GLY A 120 -11.14 -17.24 -1.56
C GLY A 120 -11.16 -15.99 -2.43
N LYS A 121 -11.26 -14.80 -1.84
CA LYS A 121 -11.34 -13.53 -2.56
C LYS A 121 -10.02 -12.77 -2.53
N PRO A 122 -9.81 -11.79 -3.44
CA PRO A 122 -8.59 -10.99 -3.42
C PRO A 122 -8.39 -10.26 -2.10
N TYR A 123 -7.13 -10.21 -1.65
CA TYR A 123 -6.76 -9.54 -0.41
C TYR A 123 -5.39 -8.90 -0.54
N ILE A 124 -5.21 -7.75 0.09
CA ILE A 124 -3.91 -7.10 0.18
C ILE A 124 -3.19 -7.63 1.42
N MET A 125 -2.09 -8.36 1.18
CA MET A 125 -1.32 -9.01 2.25
C MET A 125 -0.17 -8.15 2.76
N GLY A 126 0.24 -7.16 1.98
CA GLY A 126 1.33 -6.27 2.33
C GLY A 126 1.45 -5.12 1.35
N LEU A 127 2.30 -4.17 1.69
CA LEU A 127 2.59 -3.01 0.87
C LEU A 127 4.08 -2.71 0.97
N ALA A 128 4.77 -2.70 -0.17
CA ALA A 128 6.19 -2.39 -0.19
C ALA A 128 6.44 -0.91 -0.45
N MET A 129 7.43 -0.34 0.24
CA MET A 129 8.06 0.91 -0.17
C MET A 129 9.10 0.58 -1.23
N THR A 130 9.13 1.32 -2.32
CA THR A 130 10.06 1.08 -3.42
C THR A 130 10.32 2.38 -4.18
N ASP A 131 11.43 2.42 -4.89
CA ASP A 131 11.69 3.50 -5.85
C ASP A 131 11.19 3.15 -7.26
N THR A 132 10.83 1.88 -7.48
CA THR A 132 10.44 1.37 -8.81
C THR A 132 9.13 0.59 -8.74
N PRO A 133 7.99 1.30 -8.57
CA PRO A 133 6.69 0.63 -8.49
C PRO A 133 6.32 -0.06 -9.80
N ALA A 134 5.71 -1.23 -9.72
CA ALA A 134 5.23 -1.94 -10.91
C ALA A 134 3.98 -1.30 -11.49
N SER A 135 3.07 -0.84 -10.65
CA SER A 135 1.85 -0.15 -11.10
C SER A 135 2.15 1.26 -11.55
N LEU A 136 1.46 1.70 -12.60
CA LEU A 136 1.43 3.12 -12.96
C LEU A 136 0.58 3.88 -11.95
N GLY A 137 0.82 5.18 -11.81
CA GLY A 137 -0.06 6.08 -11.08
C GLY A 137 0.01 6.03 -9.57
N THR A 138 1.00 5.36 -8.99
CA THR A 138 1.19 5.39 -7.53
C THR A 138 1.65 6.77 -7.07
N GLU A 139 1.11 7.23 -5.95
CA GLU A 139 1.49 8.51 -5.39
C GLU A 139 2.81 8.42 -4.63
N ARG A 140 3.54 9.53 -4.63
CA ARG A 140 4.71 9.67 -3.77
C ARG A 140 4.28 9.62 -2.30
N LEU A 141 4.96 8.80 -1.52
CA LEU A 141 4.74 8.73 -0.07
C LEU A 141 5.35 9.96 0.60
N LYS A 142 4.52 10.72 1.30
CA LYS A 142 4.93 11.93 1.99
C LYS A 142 4.00 12.17 3.17
N PHE A 143 4.56 12.17 4.37
CA PHE A 143 3.78 12.30 5.60
C PHE A 143 3.84 13.68 6.23
N ALA A 144 4.78 14.50 5.82
CA ALA A 144 4.94 15.88 6.31
C ALA A 144 4.24 16.88 5.38
#